data_0d63a44f9d229318cf0fc0198bec8921
#
_entry.id   0d63a44f9d229318cf0fc0198bec8921
#
_cell.length_a   1.000
_cell.length_b   1.000
_cell.length_c   1.000
_cell.angle_alpha   90.00
_cell.angle_beta   90.00
_cell.angle_gamma   90.00
#
_symmetry.space_group_name_H-M   'P 1'
#
loop_
_entity.id
_entity.type
_entity.pdbx_description
1 polymer ?
#
loop_
_entity_poly.entity_id
_entity_poly.type
_entity_poly.pdbx_seq_one_letter_code
_entity_poly.pdbx_strand_id
1 'polypeptide(L)'
;MSAAPKVETLNPLFDKRLINAFVDGVIKTLKTMAQTDASPGKPFIEPQFVLKGEIAGMVGMVAPPLKGTLLISYGKDSIFHILENMLGEKYTTINGEVSDAVGEMTNMIYGSAKTTLNQLGYNFEMAIPTVISGDFKISHADKGATLVIPFNLTNGSTFYVEITVQ
;
A
#
# COMPACT_ATOMS: atom_id res chain seq x y z
N MET A 1 35.72 8.91 8.43
CA MET A 1 34.52 8.48 7.77
C MET A 1 33.44 8.35 8.82
N SER A 2 32.46 9.20 8.76
CA SER A 2 31.35 9.04 9.64
C SER A 2 30.66 7.75 9.29
N ALA A 3 30.52 6.88 10.25
CA ALA A 3 29.63 5.75 10.10
C ALA A 3 28.30 6.28 9.59
N ALA A 4 27.78 5.67 8.56
CA ALA A 4 26.41 5.90 8.20
C ALA A 4 25.59 5.82 9.50
N PRO A 5 24.65 6.76 9.73
CA PRO A 5 23.86 6.72 10.92
C PRO A 5 23.37 5.29 11.09
N LYS A 6 23.49 4.81 12.29
CA LYS A 6 23.14 3.44 12.61
C LYS A 6 21.70 3.21 12.18
N VAL A 7 21.53 2.73 10.98
CA VAL A 7 20.22 2.39 10.39
C VAL A 7 19.49 1.43 11.30
N GLU A 8 20.23 0.66 12.05
CA GLU A 8 19.73 -0.30 13.04
C GLU A 8 18.89 0.33 14.17
N THR A 9 19.07 1.61 14.45
CA THR A 9 18.34 2.28 15.51
C THR A 9 17.11 3.06 15.03
N LEU A 10 16.95 3.19 13.70
CA LEU A 10 15.80 3.86 13.13
C LEU A 10 14.80 2.83 12.62
N ASN A 11 13.61 2.83 13.21
CA ASN A 11 12.51 2.05 12.66
C ASN A 11 12.23 2.57 11.24
N PRO A 12 12.35 1.73 10.19
CA PRO A 12 12.10 2.18 8.81
C PRO A 12 10.74 2.84 8.61
N LEU A 13 9.74 2.53 9.44
CA LEU A 13 8.44 3.16 9.38
C LEU A 13 8.47 4.66 9.66
N PHE A 14 9.54 5.16 10.31
CA PHE A 14 9.74 6.58 10.55
C PHE A 14 10.67 7.24 9.53
N ASP A 15 11.17 6.49 8.55
CA ASP A 15 11.95 7.05 7.47
C ASP A 15 11.00 7.76 6.50
N LYS A 16 11.10 9.09 6.43
CA LYS A 16 10.26 9.89 5.54
C LYS A 16 10.43 9.52 4.09
N ARG A 17 11.62 9.05 3.71
CA ARG A 17 11.89 8.64 2.33
C ARG A 17 11.10 7.39 1.97
N LEU A 18 10.97 6.46 2.92
CA LEU A 18 10.14 5.26 2.73
C LEU A 18 8.68 5.65 2.61
N ILE A 19 8.19 6.47 3.53
CA ILE A 19 6.79 6.93 3.49
C ILE A 19 6.50 7.64 2.17
N ASN A 20 7.36 8.57 1.77
CA ASN A 20 7.17 9.33 0.54
C ASN A 20 7.22 8.46 -0.71
N ALA A 21 8.06 7.42 -0.73
CA ALA A 21 8.12 6.50 -1.87
C ALA A 21 6.79 5.79 -2.07
N PHE A 22 6.14 5.36 -1.00
CA PHE A 22 4.83 4.73 -1.09
C PHE A 22 3.73 5.73 -1.43
N VAL A 23 3.77 6.92 -0.83
CA VAL A 23 2.81 7.99 -1.14
C VAL A 23 2.88 8.35 -2.64
N ASP A 24 4.07 8.60 -3.13
CA ASP A 24 4.28 8.95 -4.54
C ASP A 24 3.90 7.81 -5.47
N GLY A 25 4.19 6.57 -5.07
CA GLY A 25 3.82 5.39 -5.83
C GLY A 25 2.30 5.24 -5.97
N VAL A 26 1.55 5.50 -4.90
CA VAL A 26 0.09 5.46 -4.93
C VAL A 26 -0.46 6.57 -5.82
N ILE A 27 -0.01 7.81 -5.62
CA ILE A 27 -0.50 8.96 -6.39
C ILE A 27 -0.24 8.75 -7.87
N LYS A 28 0.97 8.36 -8.23
CA LYS A 28 1.37 8.14 -9.62
C LYS A 28 0.59 6.99 -10.26
N THR A 29 0.45 5.87 -9.56
CA THR A 29 -0.25 4.71 -10.08
C THR A 29 -1.72 5.01 -10.35
N LEU A 30 -2.42 5.63 -9.39
CA LEU A 30 -3.82 5.98 -9.58
C LEU A 30 -4.00 7.02 -10.69
N LYS A 31 -3.08 7.96 -10.82
CA LYS A 31 -3.15 8.95 -11.88
C LYS A 31 -2.96 8.33 -13.25
N THR A 32 -1.94 7.49 -13.41
CA THR A 32 -1.59 6.92 -14.72
C THR A 32 -2.48 5.77 -15.13
N MET A 33 -2.86 4.88 -14.20
CA MET A 33 -3.70 3.72 -14.51
C MET A 33 -5.19 4.01 -14.49
N ALA A 34 -5.63 4.86 -13.58
CA ALA A 34 -7.03 5.04 -13.30
C ALA A 34 -7.53 6.48 -13.48
N GLN A 35 -6.66 7.40 -13.90
CA GLN A 35 -7.00 8.82 -14.06
C GLN A 35 -7.72 9.36 -12.81
N THR A 36 -7.29 8.90 -11.66
CA THR A 36 -7.90 9.22 -10.38
C THR A 36 -6.91 9.96 -9.51
N ASP A 37 -7.35 11.08 -8.93
CA ASP A 37 -6.55 11.84 -7.98
C ASP A 37 -6.77 11.28 -6.58
N ALA A 38 -5.67 11.01 -5.89
CA ALA A 38 -5.69 10.56 -4.50
C ALA A 38 -4.84 11.52 -3.67
N SER A 39 -5.37 11.94 -2.54
CA SER A 39 -4.68 12.86 -1.64
C SER A 39 -4.34 12.16 -0.33
N PRO A 40 -3.06 12.13 0.06
CA PRO A 40 -2.68 11.48 1.31
C PRO A 40 -3.19 12.30 2.50
N GLY A 41 -3.76 11.61 3.47
CA GLY A 41 -4.07 12.19 4.76
C GLY A 41 -2.88 12.06 5.70
N LYS A 42 -3.08 12.43 6.95
CA LYS A 42 -2.04 12.34 7.96
C LYS A 42 -1.76 10.88 8.32
N PRO A 43 -0.53 10.38 8.15
CA PRO A 43 -0.19 9.03 8.57
C PRO A 43 -0.29 8.87 10.08
N PHE A 44 -0.63 7.67 10.52
CA PHE A 44 -0.69 7.35 11.94
C PHE A 44 -0.23 5.92 12.19
N ILE A 45 0.06 5.61 13.45
CA ILE A 45 0.53 4.29 13.86
C ILE A 45 -0.59 3.56 14.57
N GLU A 46 -0.81 2.31 14.20
CA GLU A 46 -1.72 1.40 14.88
C GLU A 46 -0.94 0.21 15.45
N PRO A 47 -1.41 -0.34 16.58
CA PRO A 47 -0.76 -1.53 17.16
C PRO A 47 -1.09 -2.82 16.42
N GLN A 48 -2.11 -2.82 15.59
CA GLN A 48 -2.60 -4.02 14.88
C GLN A 48 -2.62 -3.81 13.38
N PHE A 49 -2.40 -4.90 12.66
CA PHE A 49 -2.51 -4.95 11.21
C PHE A 49 -3.92 -5.43 10.86
N VAL A 50 -4.78 -4.51 10.42
CA VAL A 50 -6.20 -4.77 10.24
C VAL A 50 -6.64 -4.39 8.83
N LEU A 51 -7.35 -5.30 8.17
CA LEU A 51 -7.99 -5.01 6.89
C LEU A 51 -9.06 -3.91 7.07
N LYS A 52 -8.99 -2.86 6.27
CA LYS A 52 -9.86 -1.69 6.35
C LYS A 52 -10.73 -1.55 5.10
N GLY A 53 -11.55 -2.53 4.83
CA GLY A 53 -12.44 -2.52 3.67
C GLY A 53 -12.82 -3.92 3.24
N GLU A 54 -13.41 -4.03 2.08
CA GLU A 54 -13.94 -5.29 1.56
C GLU A 54 -12.96 -6.03 0.65
N ILE A 55 -11.92 -5.34 0.17
CA ILE A 55 -10.90 -5.94 -0.69
C ILE A 55 -9.56 -5.29 -0.45
N ALA A 56 -8.50 -6.06 -0.53
CA ALA A 56 -7.14 -5.54 -0.37
C ALA A 56 -6.15 -6.29 -1.25
N GLY A 57 -5.10 -5.57 -1.64
CA GLY A 57 -3.89 -6.17 -2.19
C GLY A 57 -2.81 -6.21 -1.13
N MET A 58 -2.09 -7.33 -1.05
CA MET A 58 -1.06 -7.55 -0.04
C MET A 58 0.24 -7.99 -0.72
N VAL A 59 1.35 -7.43 -0.26
CA VAL A 59 2.69 -7.81 -0.72
C VAL A 59 3.57 -8.08 0.48
N GLY A 60 4.21 -9.25 0.50
CA GLY A 60 5.30 -9.50 1.43
C GLY A 60 6.56 -8.83 0.92
N MET A 61 7.09 -7.89 1.68
CA MET A 61 8.27 -7.12 1.29
C MET A 61 9.50 -7.68 1.96
N VAL A 62 10.53 -7.93 1.16
CA VAL A 62 11.82 -8.44 1.68
C VAL A 62 12.93 -7.55 1.17
N ALA A 63 13.70 -7.00 2.09
CA ALA A 63 14.91 -6.23 1.83
C ALA A 63 15.91 -6.57 2.94
N PRO A 64 16.61 -7.72 2.83
CA PRO A 64 17.41 -8.23 3.95
C PRO A 64 18.32 -7.18 4.57
N PRO A 65 18.36 -7.06 5.91
CA PRO A 65 17.71 -7.91 6.90
C PRO A 65 16.24 -7.56 7.20
N LEU A 66 15.65 -6.62 6.48
CA LEU A 66 14.29 -6.16 6.72
C LEU A 66 13.26 -7.08 6.08
N LYS A 67 12.15 -7.27 6.78
CA LYS A 67 10.95 -7.92 6.26
C LYS A 67 9.76 -7.08 6.65
N GLY A 68 8.74 -7.10 5.83
CA GLY A 68 7.53 -6.37 6.14
C GLY A 68 6.38 -6.78 5.25
N THR A 69 5.26 -6.10 5.41
CA THR A 69 4.06 -6.34 4.62
C THR A 69 3.46 -5.00 4.20
N LEU A 70 3.06 -4.93 2.95
CA LEU A 70 2.26 -3.85 2.41
C LEU A 70 0.85 -4.35 2.22
N LEU A 71 -0.13 -3.62 2.74
CA LEU A 71 -1.55 -3.92 2.55
C LEU A 71 -2.25 -2.65 2.06
N ILE A 72 -2.96 -2.74 0.95
CA ILE A 72 -3.74 -1.62 0.43
C ILE A 72 -5.20 -2.05 0.45
N SER A 73 -5.98 -1.46 1.36
CA SER A 73 -7.36 -1.84 1.63
C SER A 73 -8.33 -0.84 1.05
N TYR A 74 -9.35 -1.33 0.37
CA TYR A 74 -10.38 -0.50 -0.25
C TYR A 74 -11.77 -0.91 0.25
N GLY A 75 -12.61 0.08 0.57
CA GLY A 75 -14.04 -0.14 0.66
C GLY A 75 -14.65 -0.18 -0.74
N LYS A 76 -15.89 -0.64 -0.84
CA LYS A 76 -16.59 -0.71 -2.13
C LYS A 76 -16.69 0.65 -2.81
N ASP A 77 -17.00 1.69 -2.06
CA ASP A 77 -17.11 3.05 -2.58
C ASP A 77 -15.79 3.54 -3.20
N SER A 78 -14.66 3.22 -2.58
CA SER A 78 -13.35 3.58 -3.10
C SER A 78 -12.98 2.79 -4.35
N ILE A 79 -13.08 1.47 -4.29
CA ILE A 79 -12.62 0.64 -5.40
C ILE A 79 -13.51 0.79 -6.63
N PHE A 80 -14.82 0.92 -6.44
CA PHE A 80 -15.73 1.09 -7.56
C PHE A 80 -15.53 2.45 -8.25
N HIS A 81 -15.24 3.49 -7.47
CA HIS A 81 -14.89 4.80 -8.02
C HIS A 81 -13.62 4.75 -8.88
N ILE A 82 -12.58 4.11 -8.35
CA ILE A 82 -11.32 3.95 -9.08
C ILE A 82 -11.53 3.17 -10.38
N LEU A 83 -12.28 2.07 -10.31
CA LEU A 83 -12.52 1.22 -11.48
C LEU A 83 -13.41 1.87 -12.51
N GLU A 84 -14.39 2.65 -12.10
CA GLU A 84 -15.22 3.42 -13.02
C GLU A 84 -14.35 4.39 -13.83
N ASN A 85 -13.42 5.07 -13.17
CA ASN A 85 -12.48 5.96 -13.86
C ASN A 85 -11.51 5.19 -14.75
N MET A 86 -11.08 4.00 -14.34
CA MET A 86 -10.12 3.20 -15.08
C MET A 86 -10.73 2.52 -16.32
N LEU A 87 -11.89 1.92 -16.15
CA LEU A 87 -12.48 1.03 -17.15
C LEU A 87 -13.74 1.59 -17.82
N GLY A 88 -14.29 2.70 -17.29
CA GLY A 88 -15.49 3.32 -17.85
C GLY A 88 -16.79 2.56 -17.56
N GLU A 89 -16.76 1.61 -16.64
CA GLU A 89 -17.92 0.80 -16.25
C GLU A 89 -18.24 0.96 -14.77
N LYS A 90 -19.52 0.87 -14.44
CA LYS A 90 -19.95 0.88 -13.04
C LYS A 90 -19.96 -0.54 -12.50
N TYR A 91 -19.33 -0.70 -11.35
CA TYR A 91 -19.29 -1.98 -10.64
C TYR A 91 -20.18 -1.89 -9.41
N THR A 92 -20.90 -2.96 -9.14
CA THR A 92 -21.78 -3.07 -7.96
C THR A 92 -21.41 -4.25 -7.06
N THR A 93 -20.56 -5.14 -7.56
CA THR A 93 -20.08 -6.31 -6.81
C THR A 93 -18.58 -6.45 -6.99
N ILE A 94 -17.94 -7.04 -5.98
CA ILE A 94 -16.52 -7.39 -6.07
C ILE A 94 -16.42 -8.72 -6.83
N ASN A 95 -16.12 -8.61 -8.12
CA ASN A 95 -15.98 -9.76 -9.01
C ASN A 95 -14.52 -9.98 -9.39
N GLY A 96 -14.26 -10.89 -10.34
CA GLY A 96 -12.91 -11.21 -10.80
C GLY A 96 -12.18 -10.03 -11.41
N GLU A 97 -12.87 -9.17 -12.15
CA GLU A 97 -12.26 -7.98 -12.74
C GLU A 97 -11.79 -6.99 -11.66
N VAL A 98 -12.58 -6.83 -10.60
CA VAL A 98 -12.22 -5.98 -9.47
C VAL A 98 -10.98 -6.54 -8.77
N SER A 99 -10.94 -7.84 -8.53
CA SER A 99 -9.79 -8.50 -7.90
C SER A 99 -8.53 -8.37 -8.76
N ASP A 100 -8.65 -8.57 -10.06
CA ASP A 100 -7.52 -8.44 -10.98
C ASP A 100 -6.97 -7.01 -10.99
N ALA A 101 -7.85 -6.02 -10.99
CA ALA A 101 -7.44 -4.61 -10.95
C ALA A 101 -6.73 -4.26 -9.65
N VAL A 102 -7.23 -4.76 -8.52
CA VAL A 102 -6.58 -4.54 -7.21
C VAL A 102 -5.18 -5.15 -7.21
N GLY A 103 -5.03 -6.36 -7.72
CA GLY A 103 -3.72 -7.01 -7.85
C GLY A 103 -2.76 -6.22 -8.71
N GLU A 104 -3.23 -5.76 -9.86
CA GLU A 104 -2.42 -4.97 -10.79
C GLU A 104 -1.98 -3.64 -10.18
N MET A 105 -2.89 -2.92 -9.55
CA MET A 105 -2.56 -1.66 -8.88
C MET A 105 -1.56 -1.87 -7.75
N THR A 106 -1.74 -2.92 -6.97
CA THR A 106 -0.83 -3.24 -5.88
C THR A 106 0.58 -3.52 -6.41
N ASN A 107 0.65 -4.29 -7.49
CA ASN A 107 1.92 -4.59 -8.15
C ASN A 107 2.62 -3.32 -8.65
N MET A 108 1.87 -2.42 -9.26
CA MET A 108 2.42 -1.16 -9.77
C MET A 108 2.86 -0.22 -8.65
N ILE A 109 2.09 -0.14 -7.57
CA ILE A 109 2.43 0.70 -6.42
C ILE A 109 3.71 0.18 -5.75
N TYR A 110 3.76 -1.12 -5.49
CA TYR A 110 4.96 -1.72 -4.90
C TYR A 110 6.18 -1.55 -5.82
N GLY A 111 6.02 -1.80 -7.10
CA GLY A 111 7.10 -1.66 -8.08
C GLY A 111 7.65 -0.23 -8.14
N SER A 112 6.78 0.75 -8.12
CA SER A 112 7.17 2.17 -8.12
C SER A 112 7.93 2.53 -6.83
N ALA A 113 7.40 2.15 -5.69
CA ALA A 113 8.05 2.41 -4.40
C ALA A 113 9.39 1.67 -4.30
N LYS A 114 9.44 0.41 -4.75
CA LYS A 114 10.65 -0.40 -4.75
C LYS A 114 11.76 0.27 -5.57
N THR A 115 11.45 0.76 -6.75
CA THR A 115 12.42 1.43 -7.61
C THR A 115 13.03 2.64 -6.90
N THR A 116 12.18 3.49 -6.33
CA THR A 116 12.63 4.67 -5.59
C THR A 116 13.49 4.29 -4.38
N LEU A 117 13.02 3.33 -3.60
CA LEU A 117 13.71 2.94 -2.36
C LEU A 117 15.05 2.25 -2.65
N ASN A 118 15.12 1.46 -3.72
CA ASN A 118 16.37 0.79 -4.07
C ASN A 118 17.42 1.79 -4.56
N GLN A 119 17.00 2.88 -5.19
CA GLN A 119 17.90 3.98 -5.52
C GLN A 119 18.46 4.68 -4.26
N LEU A 120 17.73 4.60 -3.15
CA LEU A 120 18.13 5.19 -1.88
C LEU A 120 18.95 4.24 -1.00
N GLY A 121 19.22 3.04 -1.49
CA GLY A 121 20.07 2.07 -0.78
C GLY A 121 19.32 0.90 -0.17
N TYR A 122 18.00 0.88 -0.23
CA TYR A 122 17.25 -0.33 0.13
C TYR A 122 17.45 -1.38 -0.97
N ASN A 123 17.22 -2.64 -0.61
CA ASN A 123 17.35 -3.76 -1.54
C ASN A 123 16.08 -4.60 -1.52
N PHE A 124 14.95 -3.98 -1.82
CA PHE A 124 13.68 -4.69 -1.90
C PHE A 124 13.67 -5.64 -3.07
N GLU A 125 13.23 -6.86 -2.81
CA GLU A 125 13.13 -7.92 -3.80
C GLU A 125 11.81 -7.83 -4.55
N MET A 126 11.74 -8.44 -5.72
CA MET A 126 10.50 -8.59 -6.46
C MET A 126 9.54 -9.46 -5.65
N ALA A 127 8.26 -9.14 -5.73
CA ALA A 127 7.23 -9.88 -5.02
C ALA A 127 5.95 -9.88 -5.85
N ILE A 128 5.13 -10.90 -5.62
CA ILE A 128 3.84 -11.06 -6.31
C ILE A 128 2.75 -10.72 -5.30
N PRO A 129 1.81 -9.83 -5.65
CA PRO A 129 0.73 -9.47 -4.73
C PRO A 129 -0.29 -10.60 -4.59
N THR A 130 -0.90 -10.67 -3.43
CA THR A 130 -2.06 -11.50 -3.14
C THR A 130 -3.26 -10.58 -2.97
N VAL A 131 -4.40 -10.95 -3.56
CA VAL A 131 -5.63 -10.19 -3.38
C VAL A 131 -6.51 -10.93 -2.37
N ILE A 132 -7.04 -10.17 -1.44
CA ILE A 132 -7.84 -10.68 -0.33
C ILE A 132 -9.19 -9.96 -0.35
N SER A 133 -10.29 -10.71 -0.34
CA SER A 133 -11.63 -10.12 -0.29
C SER A 133 -12.52 -10.90 0.67
N GLY A 134 -13.49 -10.21 1.26
CA GLY A 134 -14.44 -10.78 2.20
C GLY A 134 -14.21 -10.33 3.64
N ASP A 135 -14.99 -10.94 4.54
CA ASP A 135 -14.93 -10.63 5.97
C ASP A 135 -13.93 -11.55 6.66
N PHE A 136 -12.70 -11.11 6.76
CA PHE A 136 -11.74 -11.83 7.59
C PHE A 136 -10.72 -10.89 8.18
N LYS A 137 -10.16 -11.31 9.29
CA LYS A 137 -9.11 -10.58 9.97
C LYS A 137 -7.78 -11.19 9.58
N ILE A 138 -6.82 -10.34 9.26
CA ILE A 138 -5.46 -10.79 9.04
C ILE A 138 -4.81 -10.87 10.40
N SER A 139 -4.51 -12.10 10.80
CA SER A 139 -3.76 -12.33 12.02
C SER A 139 -2.29 -12.19 11.69
N HIS A 140 -1.62 -11.27 12.34
CA HIS A 140 -0.21 -11.03 12.13
C HIS A 140 0.56 -11.58 13.33
N ALA A 141 1.52 -12.45 13.06
CA ALA A 141 2.33 -13.05 14.11
C ALA A 141 3.28 -12.05 14.75
N ASP A 142 3.54 -10.95 14.08
CA ASP A 142 4.49 -9.95 14.55
C ASP A 142 3.78 -8.84 15.30
N LYS A 143 4.37 -8.49 16.41
CA LYS A 143 3.86 -7.46 17.30
C LYS A 143 4.39 -6.08 16.94
N GLY A 144 4.80 -5.89 15.68
CA GLY A 144 5.28 -4.62 15.20
C GLY A 144 4.16 -3.61 14.99
N ALA A 145 4.49 -2.35 15.10
CA ALA A 145 3.56 -1.27 14.79
C ALA A 145 3.23 -1.25 13.30
N THR A 146 2.02 -0.83 12.99
CA THR A 146 1.57 -0.65 11.61
C THR A 146 1.51 0.84 11.29
N LEU A 147 2.18 1.26 10.24
CA LEU A 147 2.01 2.60 9.70
C LEU A 147 0.81 2.60 8.78
N VAL A 148 -0.14 3.49 9.03
CA VAL A 148 -1.34 3.64 8.21
C VAL A 148 -1.32 4.98 7.51
N ILE A 149 -1.46 4.98 6.20
CA ILE A 149 -1.56 6.19 5.40
C ILE A 149 -2.92 6.21 4.73
N PRO A 150 -3.83 7.09 5.15
CA PRO A 150 -5.12 7.23 4.49
C PRO A 150 -4.97 8.01 3.19
N PHE A 151 -5.76 7.66 2.18
CA PHE A 151 -5.82 8.38 0.91
C PHE A 151 -7.27 8.75 0.64
N ASN A 152 -7.50 10.03 0.40
CA ASN A 152 -8.84 10.56 0.13
C ASN A 152 -9.05 10.67 -1.38
N LEU A 153 -10.22 10.25 -1.83
CA LEU A 153 -10.64 10.34 -3.22
C LEU A 153 -11.66 11.47 -3.40
N THR A 154 -11.84 11.90 -4.64
CA THR A 154 -12.73 13.03 -4.94
C THR A 154 -14.20 12.74 -4.68
N ASN A 155 -14.59 11.47 -4.61
CA ASN A 155 -15.95 11.08 -4.27
C ASN A 155 -16.23 11.07 -2.75
N GLY A 156 -15.26 11.50 -1.95
CA GLY A 156 -15.40 11.54 -0.49
C GLY A 156 -15.02 10.26 0.23
N SER A 157 -14.67 9.20 -0.51
CA SER A 157 -14.25 7.95 0.11
C SER A 157 -12.76 7.96 0.45
N THR A 158 -12.36 7.05 1.31
CA THR A 158 -10.96 6.90 1.74
C THR A 158 -10.55 5.45 1.62
N PHE A 159 -9.35 5.22 1.09
CA PHE A 159 -8.71 3.91 1.16
C PHE A 159 -7.43 4.01 1.98
N TYR A 160 -6.85 2.88 2.35
CA TYR A 160 -5.76 2.87 3.32
C TYR A 160 -4.58 2.05 2.84
N VAL A 161 -3.39 2.61 3.02
CA VAL A 161 -2.13 1.90 2.82
C VAL A 161 -1.56 1.59 4.20
N GLU A 162 -1.31 0.32 4.47
CA GLU A 162 -0.75 -0.12 5.74
C GLU A 162 0.59 -0.79 5.49
N ILE A 163 1.59 -0.41 6.29
CA ILE A 163 2.95 -0.92 6.15
C ILE A 163 3.43 -1.41 7.51
N THR A 164 3.91 -2.65 7.54
CA THR A 164 4.63 -3.18 8.70
C THR A 164 6.07 -3.46 8.30
N VAL A 165 7.00 -3.29 9.23
CA VAL A 165 8.40 -3.65 9.02
C VAL A 165 8.92 -4.28 10.31
N GLN A 166 9.68 -5.36 10.17
CA GLN A 166 10.33 -6.07 11.27
C GLN A 166 11.84 -5.89 11.20
#